data_9617640f1be86fe13b7fbf561b609875
#
_entry.id   9617640f1be86fe13b7fbf561b609875
#
_cell.length_a   1.000
_cell.length_b   1.000
_cell.length_c   1.000
_cell.angle_alpha   90.00
_cell.angle_beta   90.00
_cell.angle_gamma   90.00
#
_symmetry.space_group_name_H-M   'P 1'
#
loop_
_entity.id
_entity.type
_entity.pdbx_description
1 polymer ?
#
loop_
_entity_poly.entity_id
_entity_poly.type
_entity_poly.pdbx_seq_one_letter_code
_entity_poly.pdbx_strand_id
1 'polypeptide(L)' 'NMKLRNVPFSPPDMTEAEITEVANALRSGWITTGPRTKEFERLISMCCQTEKSVCLNSATACMELILRVLGVGPGDEVI' A
#
# COMPACT_ATOMS: atom_id res chain seq x y z
N ASN A 1 -9.86 -24.74 -35.08
CA ASN A 1 -8.76 -23.92 -34.48
C ASN A 1 -9.20 -23.23 -33.24
N MET A 2 -8.97 -23.84 -32.10
CA MET A 2 -9.20 -23.15 -30.82
C MET A 2 -8.02 -22.24 -30.50
N LYS A 3 -8.28 -20.94 -30.40
CA LYS A 3 -7.31 -20.02 -29.83
C LYS A 3 -7.19 -20.29 -28.35
N LEU A 4 -6.01 -20.66 -27.89
CA LEU A 4 -5.73 -20.77 -26.48
C LEU A 4 -5.75 -19.37 -25.87
N ARG A 5 -6.57 -19.21 -24.85
CA ARG A 5 -6.66 -17.96 -24.12
C ARG A 5 -5.50 -17.88 -23.13
N ASN A 6 -4.66 -16.87 -23.27
CA ASN A 6 -3.60 -16.63 -22.31
C ASN A 6 -4.18 -15.83 -21.15
N VAL A 7 -4.30 -16.47 -19.98
CA VAL A 7 -4.79 -15.82 -18.77
C VAL A 7 -3.60 -15.52 -17.88
N PRO A 8 -3.21 -14.24 -17.74
CA PRO A 8 -2.10 -13.87 -16.87
C PRO A 8 -2.48 -14.03 -15.39
N PHE A 9 -1.46 -14.25 -14.56
CA PHE A 9 -1.63 -14.37 -13.11
C PHE A 9 -1.65 -12.99 -12.47
N SER A 10 -2.84 -12.57 -12.02
CA SER A 10 -3.04 -11.31 -11.26
C SER A 10 -2.30 -10.10 -11.81
N PRO A 11 -2.49 -9.73 -13.08
CA PRO A 11 -1.84 -8.53 -13.59
C PRO A 11 -2.39 -7.29 -12.88
N PRO A 12 -1.56 -6.25 -12.66
CA PRO A 12 -2.04 -5.02 -12.08
C PRO A 12 -2.99 -4.29 -13.03
N ASP A 13 -3.99 -3.62 -12.47
CA ASP A 13 -4.88 -2.74 -13.22
C ASP A 13 -4.27 -1.35 -13.24
N MET A 14 -3.60 -1.01 -14.33
CA MET A 14 -2.93 0.28 -14.51
C MET A 14 -3.59 1.08 -15.62
N THR A 15 -3.99 2.28 -15.29
CA THR A 15 -4.58 3.25 -16.23
C THR A 15 -3.64 4.44 -16.41
N GLU A 16 -4.02 5.38 -17.30
CA GLU A 16 -3.25 6.61 -17.45
C GLU A 16 -3.21 7.47 -16.18
N ALA A 17 -4.21 7.32 -15.30
CA ALA A 17 -4.23 8.05 -14.04
C ALA A 17 -3.06 7.67 -13.15
N GLU A 18 -2.76 6.39 -13.01
CA GLU A 18 -1.63 5.90 -12.21
C GLU A 18 -0.31 6.31 -12.84
N ILE A 19 -0.19 6.17 -14.15
CA ILE A 19 1.03 6.56 -14.89
C ILE A 19 1.31 8.05 -14.70
N THR A 20 0.29 8.88 -14.85
CA THR A 20 0.41 10.33 -14.70
C THR A 20 0.81 10.71 -13.29
N GLU A 21 0.23 10.09 -12.27
CA GLU A 21 0.56 10.38 -10.88
C GLU A 21 2.01 10.01 -10.53
N VAL A 22 2.48 8.85 -10.99
CA VAL A 22 3.87 8.45 -10.80
C VAL A 22 4.82 9.40 -11.53
N ALA A 23 4.51 9.77 -12.78
CA ALA A 23 5.31 10.71 -13.53
C ALA A 23 5.40 12.07 -12.83
N ASN A 24 4.30 12.56 -12.29
CA ASN A 24 4.27 13.83 -11.56
C ASN A 24 5.07 13.74 -10.26
N ALA A 25 5.01 12.62 -9.56
CA ALA A 25 5.81 12.39 -8.36
C ALA A 25 7.30 12.46 -8.67
N LEU A 26 7.74 11.83 -9.76
CA LEU A 26 9.14 11.86 -10.19
C LEU A 26 9.58 13.26 -10.58
N ARG A 27 8.72 14.00 -11.30
CA ARG A 27 9.01 15.39 -11.72
C ARG A 27 9.10 16.35 -10.54
N SER A 28 8.36 16.07 -9.47
CA SER A 28 8.40 16.92 -8.25
C SER A 28 9.72 16.83 -7.49
N GLY A 29 10.52 15.78 -7.74
CA GLY A 29 11.75 15.54 -7.01
C GLY A 29 11.57 14.82 -5.67
N TRP A 30 10.34 14.61 -5.22
CA TRP A 30 10.03 13.88 -3.99
C TRP A 30 9.93 12.39 -4.29
N ILE A 31 11.07 11.70 -4.27
CA ILE A 31 11.14 10.25 -4.55
C ILE A 31 11.23 9.40 -3.28
N THR A 32 11.22 10.03 -2.12
CA THR A 32 11.14 9.38 -0.80
C THR A 32 9.84 9.81 -0.13
N THR A 33 9.70 9.50 1.17
CA THR A 33 8.52 9.93 1.93
C THR A 33 8.32 11.44 1.82
N GLY A 34 7.13 11.86 1.41
CA GLY A 34 6.85 13.26 1.15
C GLY A 34 5.35 13.55 1.15
N PRO A 35 4.93 14.64 0.48
CA PRO A 35 3.54 15.09 0.49
C PRO A 35 2.53 14.03 0.02
N ARG A 36 2.89 13.23 -0.98
CA ARG A 36 1.99 12.20 -1.51
C ARG A 36 1.76 11.07 -0.52
N THR A 37 2.78 10.66 0.22
CA THR A 37 2.66 9.65 1.28
C THR A 37 1.72 10.15 2.36
N LYS A 38 1.87 11.39 2.81
CA LYS A 38 0.99 12.00 3.81
C LYS A 38 -0.45 12.10 3.31
N GLU A 39 -0.64 12.48 2.06
CA GLU A 39 -1.98 12.56 1.47
C GLU A 39 -2.63 11.19 1.36
N PHE A 40 -1.87 10.16 0.99
CA PHE A 40 -2.37 8.80 0.96
C PHE A 40 -2.78 8.32 2.35
N GLU A 41 -1.96 8.56 3.37
CA GLU A 41 -2.28 8.24 4.76
C GLU A 41 -3.57 8.93 5.20
N ARG A 42 -3.75 10.20 4.84
CA ARG A 42 -4.97 10.96 5.14
C ARG A 42 -6.21 10.35 4.50
N LEU A 43 -6.12 10.00 3.20
CA LEU A 43 -7.23 9.41 2.45
C LEU A 43 -7.62 8.04 3.00
N ILE A 44 -6.64 7.19 3.35
CA ILE A 44 -6.91 5.89 3.96
C ILE A 44 -7.57 6.07 5.33
N SER A 45 -7.11 7.03 6.13
CA SER A 45 -7.72 7.32 7.43
C SER A 45 -9.19 7.72 7.29
N MET A 46 -9.51 8.53 6.27
CA MET A 46 -10.89 8.89 5.98
C MET A 46 -11.72 7.69 5.53
N CYS A 47 -11.17 6.88 4.63
CA CYS A 47 -11.86 5.71 4.08
C CYS A 47 -12.19 4.68 5.17
N CYS A 48 -11.25 4.44 6.07
CA CYS A 48 -11.36 3.45 7.15
C CYS A 48 -11.96 4.02 8.43
N GLN A 49 -12.25 5.31 8.48
CA GLN A 49 -12.77 6.01 9.67
C GLN A 49 -11.88 5.81 10.89
N THR A 50 -10.57 5.94 10.68
CA THR A 50 -9.56 5.86 11.74
C THR A 50 -8.89 7.22 11.90
N GLU A 51 -8.30 7.49 13.07
CA GLU A 51 -7.66 8.75 13.34
C GLU A 51 -6.37 8.93 12.56
N LYS A 52 -5.59 7.87 12.42
CA LYS A 52 -4.27 7.90 11.78
C LYS A 52 -4.02 6.65 10.97
N SER A 53 -3.19 6.81 9.96
CA SER A 53 -2.66 5.71 9.13
C SER A 53 -1.18 5.97 8.90
N VAL A 54 -0.41 4.90 8.76
CA VAL A 54 1.03 4.97 8.52
C VAL A 54 1.37 4.07 7.34
N CYS A 55 2.05 4.63 6.35
CA CYS A 55 2.55 3.87 5.21
C CYS A 55 3.86 3.19 5.55
N LEU A 56 3.98 1.92 5.20
CA LEU A 56 5.20 1.13 5.34
C LEU A 56 5.54 0.50 3.99
N ASN A 57 6.71 -0.13 3.92
CA ASN A 57 7.24 -0.63 2.65
C ASN A 57 6.65 -1.97 2.21
N SER A 58 5.93 -2.67 3.07
CA SER A 58 5.30 -3.95 2.73
C SER A 58 4.20 -4.31 3.72
N ALA A 59 3.29 -5.19 3.30
CA ALA A 59 2.26 -5.73 4.19
C ALA A 59 2.88 -6.57 5.31
N THR A 60 3.97 -7.28 5.04
CA THR A 60 4.70 -8.05 6.05
C THR A 60 5.25 -7.14 7.15
N ALA A 61 5.86 -6.01 6.79
CA ALA A 61 6.33 -5.02 7.75
C ALA A 61 5.17 -4.44 8.57
N CYS A 62 4.02 -4.20 7.94
CA CYS A 62 2.82 -3.73 8.64
C CYS A 62 2.34 -4.74 9.68
N MET A 63 2.28 -6.02 9.33
CA MET A 63 1.86 -7.08 10.24
C MET A 63 2.82 -7.22 11.42
N GLU A 64 4.12 -7.18 11.17
CA GLU A 64 5.13 -7.24 12.24
C GLU A 64 5.01 -6.06 13.19
N LEU A 65 4.88 -4.86 12.66
CA LEU A 65 4.72 -3.66 13.47
C LEU A 65 3.45 -3.70 14.32
N ILE A 66 2.33 -4.15 13.75
CA ILE A 66 1.07 -4.27 14.47
C ILE A 66 1.20 -5.21 15.66
N LEU A 67 1.84 -6.37 15.48
CA LEU A 67 2.05 -7.34 16.55
C LEU A 67 2.89 -6.74 17.68
N ARG A 68 3.93 -5.98 17.34
CA ARG A 68 4.78 -5.30 18.33
C ARG A 68 4.03 -4.22 19.09
N VAL A 69 3.25 -3.40 18.37
CA VAL A 69 2.47 -2.30 18.98
C VAL A 69 1.39 -2.84 19.93
N LEU A 70 0.76 -3.97 19.59
CA LEU A 70 -0.24 -4.62 20.42
C LEU A 70 0.36 -5.41 21.60
N GLY A 71 1.69 -5.53 21.66
CA GLY A 71 2.36 -6.24 22.76
C GLY A 71 2.24 -7.75 22.68
N VAL A 72 1.99 -8.31 21.50
CA VAL A 72 1.95 -9.76 21.30
C VAL A 72 3.34 -10.34 21.46
N GLY A 73 3.49 -11.36 22.28
CA GLY A 73 4.77 -11.97 22.60
C GLY A 73 4.65 -13.45 22.95
N PRO A 74 5.71 -14.03 23.55
CA PRO A 74 5.71 -15.43 23.93
C PRO A 74 4.50 -15.80 24.78
N GLY A 75 3.83 -16.89 24.44
CA GLY A 75 2.61 -17.34 25.11
C GLY A 75 1.32 -16.83 24.55
N ASP A 76 1.37 -15.81 23.68
CA ASP A 76 0.18 -15.28 23.00
C ASP A 76 -0.13 -16.07 21.74
N GLU A 77 -1.40 -16.09 21.35
CA GLU A 77 -1.88 -16.74 20.14
C GLU A 77 -2.47 -15.71 19.19
N VAL A 78 -2.25 -15.92 17.90
CA VAL A 78 -2.85 -15.11 16.82
C VAL A 78 -3.66 -16.04 15.92
N ILE A 79 -4.93 -15.75 15.78
CA ILE A 79 -5.84 -16.55 14.97
C ILE A 79 -5.93 -16.00 13.55
#